data_3e4f78bc3e9b1e07be4af9d41d1ec988
#
_entry.id   3e4f78bc3e9b1e07be4af9d41d1ec988
#
_cell.length_a   1.000
_cell.length_b   1.000
_cell.length_c   1.000
_cell.angle_alpha   90.00
_cell.angle_beta   90.00
_cell.angle_gamma   90.00
#
_symmetry.space_group_name_H-M   'P 1'
#
loop_
_entity.id
_entity.type
_entity.pdbx_description
1 polymer ?
#
loop_
_entity_poly.entity_id
_entity_poly.type
_entity_poly.pdbx_seq_one_letter_code
_entity_poly.pdbx_strand_id
1 'polypeptide(L)'
;MENPRPQPPAPTPPMAPLPVHPPIAPIPVPPPRAPAAAASMASTSTSSAGGGGEAEYELSDDHRAARERHERAVQELLQRRRAYAMAVPTNDSAVRARLRRLGEPITLFGEREMERRDRLRALMVRLEADGQVDRLLRAQEDDQAARAGEEEEEEEQIQYPFFTEGTQELLKARVDIAQYSLPRAKARIERAKRRHEDPDEDPEAEAELVVKQAGEFVLECSEIGDDRPLTGCSFSRDASMLATSSWSGIIKVWSMPQITKVATLKGHTERATDVAFSPADDCLATASADRTAKLWKPDGSLLMSFDGHLDRLARLAFHPSGKYLGTASFDKTWRLWDINTGKELLLQEGHSRSVYGVSFHPDGSLAASCGLDAYARVWDLRSGRLFFALKGHVKPVLGVSFSPNGYLVATGSEDNFCRIWDLRKKQMLYSIPAHKSLISHVKFEPQEGYYLVTSSYDTKAALWSARDYKPINSLVGHESKVTSLDISGDGQKIVTVSHDRTIKIWSCRSSTQDNAMELD
;
A
#
# COMPACT_ATOMS: atom_id res chain seq x y z
N MET A 1 61.25 14.50 26.08
CA MET A 1 61.10 13.91 24.69
C MET A 1 59.63 13.91 24.38
N GLU A 2 59.19 15.00 23.77
CA GLU A 2 57.75 15.19 23.37
C GLU A 2 57.53 14.57 22.00
N ASN A 3 56.49 13.75 21.89
CA ASN A 3 56.01 13.19 20.60
C ASN A 3 55.24 14.26 19.81
N PRO A 4 55.54 14.48 18.54
CA PRO A 4 54.83 15.45 17.72
C PRO A 4 53.41 14.96 17.36
N ARG A 5 52.41 15.85 17.47
CA ARG A 5 51.04 15.64 17.05
C ARG A 5 50.94 15.45 15.51
N PRO A 6 50.10 14.58 15.03
CA PRO A 6 49.87 14.44 13.59
C PRO A 6 49.15 15.68 13.02
N GLN A 7 49.63 16.15 11.86
CA GLN A 7 49.04 17.25 11.11
C GLN A 7 47.70 16.81 10.45
N PRO A 8 46.73 17.72 10.31
CA PRO A 8 45.49 17.43 9.60
C PRO A 8 45.73 17.27 8.09
N PRO A 9 44.94 16.43 7.38
CA PRO A 9 45.07 16.24 5.94
C PRO A 9 44.71 17.51 5.18
N ALA A 10 45.43 17.74 4.08
CA ALA A 10 45.23 18.87 3.16
C ALA A 10 43.83 18.86 2.50
N PRO A 11 43.28 20.06 2.21
CA PRO A 11 41.97 20.12 1.55
C PRO A 11 42.04 19.61 0.12
N THR A 12 41.08 18.76 -0.26
CA THR A 12 40.88 18.27 -1.63
C THR A 12 40.53 19.42 -2.58
N PRO A 13 41.07 19.45 -3.80
CA PRO A 13 40.72 20.46 -4.79
C PRO A 13 39.26 20.34 -5.21
N PRO A 14 38.58 21.47 -5.58
CA PRO A 14 37.18 21.46 -6.01
C PRO A 14 37.05 20.69 -7.33
N MET A 15 36.08 19.77 -7.38
CA MET A 15 35.68 19.06 -8.60
C MET A 15 35.18 20.05 -9.65
N ALA A 16 35.67 19.94 -10.86
CA ALA A 16 35.20 20.67 -12.04
C ALA A 16 33.71 20.34 -12.31
N PRO A 17 32.89 21.31 -12.71
CA PRO A 17 31.49 21.06 -13.05
C PRO A 17 31.40 20.20 -14.31
N LEU A 18 30.53 19.18 -14.25
CA LEU A 18 30.16 18.35 -15.39
C LEU A 18 29.53 19.19 -16.51
N PRO A 19 29.76 18.88 -17.79
CA PRO A 19 29.16 19.63 -18.89
C PRO A 19 27.64 19.47 -18.89
N VAL A 20 26.96 20.60 -18.80
CA VAL A 20 25.49 20.70 -18.93
C VAL A 20 25.17 20.50 -20.42
N HIS A 21 24.47 19.41 -20.74
CA HIS A 21 23.88 19.23 -22.06
C HIS A 21 22.82 20.30 -22.33
N PRO A 22 22.82 20.92 -23.52
CA PRO A 22 21.78 21.88 -23.87
C PRO A 22 20.41 21.18 -23.94
N PRO A 23 19.31 21.87 -23.61
CA PRO A 23 17.98 21.29 -23.70
C PRO A 23 17.64 20.94 -25.15
N ILE A 24 17.18 19.70 -25.35
CA ILE A 24 16.68 19.24 -26.65
C ILE A 24 15.44 20.06 -26.99
N ALA A 25 15.51 20.80 -28.11
CA ALA A 25 14.36 21.54 -28.62
C ALA A 25 13.21 20.57 -28.98
N PRO A 26 11.95 20.93 -28.70
CA PRO A 26 10.82 20.11 -29.07
C PRO A 26 10.69 20.03 -30.60
N ILE A 27 10.57 18.80 -31.11
CA ILE A 27 10.30 18.52 -32.52
C ILE A 27 8.93 19.15 -32.89
N PRO A 28 8.84 19.99 -33.94
CA PRO A 28 7.56 20.56 -34.34
C PRO A 28 6.62 19.48 -34.87
N VAL A 29 5.48 19.32 -34.22
CA VAL A 29 4.37 18.45 -34.67
C VAL A 29 3.74 19.18 -35.88
N PRO A 30 3.62 18.54 -37.07
CA PRO A 30 2.92 19.16 -38.20
C PRO A 30 1.42 19.29 -37.87
N PRO A 31 0.76 20.37 -38.27
CA PRO A 31 -0.67 20.57 -38.01
C PRO A 31 -1.52 19.54 -38.74
N PRO A 32 -2.68 19.16 -38.18
CA PRO A 32 -3.57 18.21 -38.82
C PRO A 32 -4.11 18.80 -40.13
N ARG A 33 -3.93 18.07 -41.22
CA ARG A 33 -4.52 18.40 -42.52
C ARG A 33 -6.04 18.38 -42.41
N ALA A 34 -6.67 19.50 -42.68
CA ALA A 34 -8.12 19.60 -42.83
C ALA A 34 -8.62 18.65 -43.93
N PRO A 35 -9.81 18.06 -43.78
CA PRO A 35 -10.40 17.22 -44.83
C PRO A 35 -10.72 18.06 -46.06
N ALA A 36 -10.22 17.63 -47.20
CA ALA A 36 -10.53 18.24 -48.48
C ALA A 36 -12.05 18.21 -48.75
N ALA A 37 -12.64 19.38 -48.93
CA ALA A 37 -14.03 19.53 -49.30
C ALA A 37 -14.28 18.82 -50.64
N ALA A 38 -15.30 17.96 -50.68
CA ALA A 38 -15.81 17.39 -51.88
C ALA A 38 -16.41 18.53 -52.74
N ALA A 39 -15.76 18.84 -53.86
CA ALA A 39 -16.32 19.73 -54.87
C ALA A 39 -17.50 19.01 -55.53
N SER A 40 -18.72 19.45 -55.21
CA SER A 40 -19.91 19.11 -55.94
C SER A 40 -19.84 19.78 -57.33
N MET A 41 -19.68 19.00 -58.38
CA MET A 41 -19.95 19.47 -59.75
C MET A 41 -21.46 19.57 -59.96
N ALA A 42 -21.93 20.76 -60.02
CA ALA A 42 -23.27 21.08 -60.48
C ALA A 42 -23.42 20.68 -61.95
N SER A 43 -24.37 19.84 -62.26
CA SER A 43 -24.83 19.51 -63.59
C SER A 43 -25.68 20.68 -64.12
N THR A 44 -25.16 21.44 -65.12
CA THR A 44 -25.99 22.27 -65.95
C THR A 44 -26.57 21.44 -67.11
N SER A 45 -27.87 21.29 -67.06
CA SER A 45 -28.66 20.73 -68.17
C SER A 45 -28.78 21.77 -69.27
N THR A 46 -28.29 21.48 -70.47
CA THR A 46 -28.81 22.09 -71.70
C THR A 46 -29.25 21.00 -72.61
N SER A 47 -30.53 21.04 -72.87
CA SER A 47 -31.22 20.22 -73.88
C SER A 47 -30.85 20.63 -75.27
N SER A 48 -30.42 19.72 -76.11
CA SER A 48 -30.77 19.76 -77.55
C SER A 48 -30.80 18.34 -78.14
N ALA A 49 -31.84 18.06 -78.83
CA ALA A 49 -32.18 16.84 -79.46
C ALA A 49 -31.29 16.51 -80.67
N GLY A 50 -31.09 15.23 -80.92
CA GLY A 50 -30.62 14.74 -82.24
C GLY A 50 -29.99 13.37 -82.18
N GLY A 51 -30.71 12.40 -82.58
CA GLY A 51 -30.57 11.06 -83.08
C GLY A 51 -29.19 10.39 -83.23
N GLY A 52 -29.20 9.08 -82.98
CA GLY A 52 -28.41 8.15 -83.73
C GLY A 52 -27.21 7.51 -83.11
N GLY A 53 -27.30 6.22 -82.88
CA GLY A 53 -26.13 5.33 -82.93
C GLY A 53 -25.35 5.13 -81.65
N GLU A 54 -25.66 4.08 -80.90
CA GLU A 54 -24.77 3.44 -79.95
C GLU A 54 -23.56 2.88 -80.71
N ALA A 55 -22.46 3.68 -80.73
CA ALA A 55 -21.15 3.16 -81.07
C ALA A 55 -20.55 2.58 -79.80
N GLU A 56 -20.61 1.28 -79.60
CA GLU A 56 -19.73 0.58 -78.62
C GLU A 56 -18.30 0.84 -79.03
N TYR A 57 -17.62 1.74 -78.22
CA TYR A 57 -16.21 1.91 -78.32
C TYR A 57 -15.57 0.63 -77.72
N GLU A 58 -15.15 -0.31 -78.54
CA GLU A 58 -14.25 -1.37 -78.15
C GLU A 58 -12.92 -0.74 -77.67
N LEU A 59 -12.74 -0.75 -76.38
CA LEU A 59 -11.48 -0.40 -75.76
C LEU A 59 -10.40 -1.37 -76.29
N SER A 60 -9.30 -0.84 -76.84
CA SER A 60 -8.19 -1.63 -77.31
C SER A 60 -7.69 -2.57 -76.20
N ASP A 61 -7.26 -3.76 -76.53
CA ASP A 61 -6.81 -4.78 -75.58
C ASP A 61 -5.73 -4.26 -74.63
N ASP A 62 -4.91 -3.34 -75.05
CA ASP A 62 -3.90 -2.66 -74.20
C ASP A 62 -4.50 -1.80 -73.09
N HIS A 63 -5.61 -1.10 -73.36
CA HIS A 63 -6.34 -0.35 -72.36
C HIS A 63 -7.07 -1.25 -71.38
N ARG A 64 -7.59 -2.37 -71.81
CA ARG A 64 -8.23 -3.38 -70.96
C ARG A 64 -7.21 -4.02 -70.03
N ALA A 65 -6.04 -4.41 -70.55
CA ALA A 65 -4.92 -4.96 -69.78
C ALA A 65 -4.28 -3.93 -68.81
N ALA A 66 -4.27 -2.66 -69.17
CA ALA A 66 -3.80 -1.57 -68.27
C ALA A 66 -4.78 -1.34 -67.11
N ARG A 67 -6.10 -1.38 -67.39
CA ARG A 67 -7.14 -1.27 -66.37
C ARG A 67 -7.11 -2.43 -65.38
N GLU A 68 -7.00 -3.65 -65.88
CA GLU A 68 -6.86 -4.84 -65.01
C GLU A 68 -5.62 -4.78 -64.14
N ARG A 69 -4.47 -4.30 -64.66
CA ARG A 69 -3.25 -4.10 -63.85
C ARG A 69 -3.47 -3.06 -62.78
N HIS A 70 -4.16 -1.97 -63.08
CA HIS A 70 -4.49 -0.93 -62.13
C HIS A 70 -5.46 -1.43 -61.05
N GLU A 71 -6.52 -2.14 -61.43
CA GLU A 71 -7.47 -2.73 -60.49
C GLU A 71 -6.81 -3.77 -59.56
N ARG A 72 -5.91 -4.61 -60.11
CA ARG A 72 -5.09 -5.54 -59.27
C ARG A 72 -4.20 -4.78 -58.29
N ALA A 73 -3.52 -3.71 -58.71
CA ALA A 73 -2.69 -2.89 -57.85
C ALA A 73 -3.49 -2.20 -56.75
N VAL A 74 -4.69 -1.70 -57.05
CA VAL A 74 -5.60 -1.10 -56.05
C VAL A 74 -6.10 -2.14 -55.08
N GLN A 75 -6.47 -3.34 -55.54
CA GLN A 75 -6.86 -4.45 -54.67
C GLN A 75 -5.71 -4.88 -53.73
N GLU A 76 -4.50 -4.95 -54.26
CA GLU A 76 -3.31 -5.27 -53.46
C GLU A 76 -3.03 -4.21 -52.36
N LEU A 77 -3.19 -2.93 -52.70
CA LEU A 77 -3.06 -1.84 -51.72
C LEU A 77 -4.16 -1.89 -50.66
N LEU A 78 -5.39 -2.23 -51.02
CA LEU A 78 -6.49 -2.38 -50.07
C LEU A 78 -6.27 -3.60 -49.15
N GLN A 79 -5.78 -4.71 -49.69
CA GLN A 79 -5.42 -5.89 -48.88
C GLN A 79 -4.27 -5.58 -47.92
N ARG A 80 -3.22 -4.88 -48.36
CA ARG A 80 -2.14 -4.42 -47.50
C ARG A 80 -2.65 -3.49 -46.39
N ARG A 81 -3.53 -2.53 -46.67
CA ARG A 81 -4.15 -1.67 -45.65
C ARG A 81 -4.95 -2.46 -44.64
N ARG A 82 -5.75 -3.44 -45.07
CA ARG A 82 -6.49 -4.34 -44.14
C ARG A 82 -5.52 -5.17 -43.30
N ALA A 83 -4.44 -5.69 -43.88
CA ALA A 83 -3.43 -6.44 -43.15
C ALA A 83 -2.76 -5.62 -42.04
N TYR A 84 -2.45 -4.34 -42.29
CA TYR A 84 -1.88 -3.44 -41.27
C TYR A 84 -2.88 -3.05 -40.18
N ALA A 85 -4.18 -3.08 -40.44
CA ALA A 85 -5.21 -2.80 -39.44
C ALA A 85 -5.46 -3.97 -38.49
N MET A 86 -5.04 -5.20 -38.84
CA MET A 86 -5.20 -6.36 -37.97
C MET A 86 -4.16 -6.40 -36.82
N ALA A 87 -4.65 -6.57 -35.61
CA ALA A 87 -3.82 -6.76 -34.44
C ALA A 87 -3.13 -8.13 -34.46
N VAL A 88 -1.81 -8.15 -34.54
CA VAL A 88 -0.98 -9.36 -34.50
C VAL A 88 -0.05 -9.28 -33.30
N PRO A 89 0.14 -10.38 -32.55
CA PRO A 89 1.04 -10.40 -31.39
C PRO A 89 2.44 -9.88 -31.72
N THR A 90 3.05 -9.17 -30.79
CA THR A 90 4.42 -8.66 -30.91
C THR A 90 5.47 -9.70 -30.57
N ASN A 91 5.11 -10.68 -29.72
CA ASN A 91 6.00 -11.76 -29.29
C ASN A 91 6.04 -12.89 -30.33
N ASP A 92 7.25 -13.35 -30.70
CA ASP A 92 7.45 -14.41 -31.68
C ASP A 92 6.88 -15.78 -31.24
N SER A 93 6.94 -16.09 -29.94
CA SER A 93 6.34 -17.31 -29.39
C SER A 93 4.82 -17.34 -29.61
N ALA A 94 4.14 -16.23 -29.40
CA ALA A 94 2.69 -16.08 -29.63
C ALA A 94 2.35 -16.15 -31.14
N VAL A 95 3.20 -15.59 -32.00
CA VAL A 95 3.05 -15.72 -33.48
C VAL A 95 3.15 -17.18 -33.91
N ARG A 96 4.12 -17.92 -33.39
CA ARG A 96 4.30 -19.37 -33.68
C ARG A 96 3.13 -20.20 -33.18
N ALA A 97 2.65 -19.93 -31.96
CA ALA A 97 1.48 -20.61 -31.41
C ALA A 97 0.25 -20.39 -32.29
N ARG A 98 0.02 -19.15 -32.75
CA ARG A 98 -1.12 -18.81 -33.59
C ARG A 98 -1.04 -19.44 -34.98
N LEU A 99 0.13 -19.49 -35.62
CA LEU A 99 0.36 -20.23 -36.88
C LEU A 99 0.07 -21.71 -36.70
N ARG A 100 0.50 -22.34 -35.61
CA ARG A 100 0.23 -23.75 -35.29
C ARG A 100 -1.28 -24.03 -35.19
N ARG A 101 -2.05 -23.15 -34.50
CA ARG A 101 -3.50 -23.28 -34.36
C ARG A 101 -4.24 -23.12 -35.69
N LEU A 102 -3.73 -22.29 -36.60
CA LEU A 102 -4.27 -22.14 -37.95
C LEU A 102 -3.90 -23.29 -38.87
N GLY A 103 -3.08 -24.24 -38.40
CA GLY A 103 -2.65 -25.41 -39.20
C GLY A 103 -1.56 -25.10 -40.22
N GLU A 104 -0.89 -23.95 -40.08
CA GLU A 104 0.18 -23.51 -40.97
C GLU A 104 1.57 -23.84 -40.43
N PRO A 105 2.58 -24.00 -41.32
CA PRO A 105 3.97 -24.22 -40.87
C PRO A 105 4.44 -23.11 -39.95
N ILE A 106 5.02 -23.48 -38.79
CA ILE A 106 5.45 -22.54 -37.75
C ILE A 106 6.59 -21.66 -38.27
N THR A 107 7.54 -22.25 -38.98
CA THR A 107 8.71 -21.55 -39.55
C THR A 107 8.96 -22.04 -40.97
N LEU A 108 9.26 -21.15 -41.89
CA LEU A 108 9.77 -21.46 -43.21
C LEU A 108 11.30 -21.30 -43.26
N PHE A 109 11.96 -22.02 -44.16
CA PHE A 109 13.40 -21.97 -44.31
C PHE A 109 13.85 -20.54 -44.69
N GLY A 110 14.74 -19.94 -43.87
CA GLY A 110 15.25 -18.60 -44.11
C GLY A 110 14.33 -17.45 -43.64
N GLU A 111 13.13 -17.74 -43.06
CA GLU A 111 12.19 -16.74 -42.60
C GLU A 111 12.62 -16.10 -41.27
N ARG A 112 12.66 -14.76 -41.21
CA ARG A 112 12.93 -13.98 -40.02
C ARG A 112 11.65 -13.72 -39.22
N GLU A 113 11.79 -13.27 -37.98
CA GLU A 113 10.63 -13.01 -37.09
C GLU A 113 9.64 -11.99 -37.65
N MET A 114 10.12 -10.94 -38.30
CA MET A 114 9.26 -9.93 -38.95
C MET A 114 8.48 -10.51 -40.14
N GLU A 115 9.13 -11.31 -40.98
CA GLU A 115 8.51 -11.96 -42.14
C GLU A 115 7.43 -12.97 -41.73
N ARG A 116 7.69 -13.70 -40.62
CA ARG A 116 6.72 -14.62 -40.02
C ARG A 116 5.49 -13.88 -39.53
N ARG A 117 5.66 -12.73 -38.91
CA ARG A 117 4.56 -11.86 -38.48
C ARG A 117 3.75 -11.33 -39.65
N ASP A 118 4.41 -10.93 -40.73
CA ASP A 118 3.74 -10.45 -41.96
C ASP A 118 3.01 -11.59 -42.68
N ARG A 119 3.56 -12.80 -42.67
CA ARG A 119 2.88 -14.00 -43.15
C ARG A 119 1.61 -14.29 -42.34
N LEU A 120 1.65 -14.22 -41.04
CA LEU A 120 0.46 -14.38 -40.20
C LEU A 120 -0.60 -13.32 -40.51
N ARG A 121 -0.20 -12.05 -40.73
CA ARG A 121 -1.13 -10.99 -41.15
C ARG A 121 -1.82 -11.32 -42.49
N ALA A 122 -1.03 -11.73 -43.45
CA ALA A 122 -1.55 -12.09 -44.77
C ALA A 122 -2.53 -13.28 -44.72
N LEU A 123 -2.24 -14.28 -43.88
CA LEU A 123 -3.13 -15.41 -43.63
C LEU A 123 -4.45 -15.00 -42.97
N MET A 124 -4.39 -14.14 -41.96
CA MET A 124 -5.58 -13.63 -41.29
C MET A 124 -6.51 -12.86 -42.25
N VAL A 125 -5.95 -12.06 -43.15
CA VAL A 125 -6.73 -11.33 -44.16
C VAL A 125 -7.39 -12.29 -45.15
N ARG A 126 -6.70 -13.38 -45.56
CA ARG A 126 -7.27 -14.41 -46.41
C ARG A 126 -8.44 -15.13 -45.74
N LEU A 127 -8.28 -15.56 -44.49
CA LEU A 127 -9.33 -16.24 -43.73
C LEU A 127 -10.54 -15.34 -43.47
N GLU A 128 -10.34 -14.04 -43.33
CA GLU A 128 -11.43 -13.06 -43.25
C GLU A 128 -12.16 -12.93 -44.59
N ALA A 129 -11.40 -12.86 -45.69
CA ALA A 129 -11.97 -12.79 -47.03
C ALA A 129 -12.76 -14.07 -47.44
N ASP A 130 -12.29 -15.25 -46.97
CA ASP A 130 -12.92 -16.55 -47.19
C ASP A 130 -14.12 -16.80 -46.25
N GLY A 131 -14.48 -15.86 -45.40
CA GLY A 131 -15.63 -15.95 -44.47
C GLY A 131 -15.42 -16.95 -43.33
N GLN A 132 -14.18 -17.38 -43.05
CA GLN A 132 -13.85 -18.30 -41.95
C GLN A 132 -13.61 -17.55 -40.63
N VAL A 133 -14.51 -16.62 -40.28
CA VAL A 133 -14.43 -15.77 -39.11
C VAL A 133 -14.40 -16.57 -37.82
N ASP A 134 -15.13 -17.70 -37.76
CA ASP A 134 -15.17 -18.58 -36.58
C ASP A 134 -13.80 -19.17 -36.23
N ARG A 135 -12.95 -19.45 -37.22
CA ARG A 135 -11.59 -19.92 -37.01
C ARG A 135 -10.70 -18.84 -36.40
N LEU A 136 -10.91 -17.59 -36.81
CA LEU A 136 -10.20 -16.43 -36.28
C LEU A 136 -10.63 -16.11 -34.84
N LEU A 137 -11.94 -16.17 -34.55
CA LEU A 137 -12.47 -15.92 -33.21
C LEU A 137 -11.98 -16.95 -32.20
N ARG A 138 -12.06 -18.25 -32.53
CA ARG A 138 -11.51 -19.32 -31.67
C ARG A 138 -10.03 -19.15 -31.41
N ALA A 139 -9.23 -18.78 -32.42
CA ALA A 139 -7.82 -18.52 -32.23
C ALA A 139 -7.53 -17.27 -31.36
N GLN A 140 -8.46 -16.30 -31.27
CA GLN A 140 -8.37 -15.12 -30.39
C GLN A 140 -8.80 -15.45 -28.96
N GLU A 141 -9.86 -16.21 -28.77
CA GLU A 141 -10.34 -16.66 -27.46
C GLU A 141 -9.30 -17.52 -26.75
N ASP A 142 -8.65 -18.44 -27.47
CA ASP A 142 -7.57 -19.25 -26.95
C ASP A 142 -6.32 -18.43 -26.57
N ASP A 143 -6.02 -17.34 -27.29
CA ASP A 143 -4.93 -16.43 -26.95
C ASP A 143 -5.25 -15.60 -25.69
N GLN A 144 -6.53 -15.25 -25.48
CA GLN A 144 -6.97 -14.55 -24.25
C GLN A 144 -6.92 -15.49 -23.04
N ALA A 145 -7.38 -16.73 -23.22
CA ALA A 145 -7.32 -17.75 -22.17
C ALA A 145 -5.85 -18.10 -21.79
N ALA A 146 -4.96 -18.20 -22.78
CA ALA A 146 -3.54 -18.44 -22.53
C ALA A 146 -2.87 -17.27 -21.79
N ARG A 147 -3.22 -16.01 -22.12
CA ARG A 147 -2.70 -14.83 -21.41
C ARG A 147 -3.22 -14.73 -19.98
N ALA A 148 -4.49 -15.05 -19.76
CA ALA A 148 -5.05 -15.11 -18.41
C ALA A 148 -4.33 -16.16 -17.55
N GLY A 149 -4.01 -17.33 -18.13
CA GLY A 149 -3.21 -18.35 -17.45
C GLY A 149 -1.76 -17.92 -17.16
N GLU A 150 -1.09 -17.22 -18.10
CA GLU A 150 0.25 -16.68 -17.89
C GLU A 150 0.25 -15.56 -16.83
N GLU A 151 -0.77 -14.69 -16.81
CA GLU A 151 -0.93 -13.65 -15.78
C GLU A 151 -1.23 -14.25 -14.40
N GLU A 152 -2.02 -15.32 -14.31
CA GLU A 152 -2.25 -16.06 -13.05
C GLU A 152 -0.97 -16.78 -12.58
N GLU A 153 -0.19 -17.40 -13.48
CA GLU A 153 1.10 -18.01 -13.14
C GLU A 153 2.15 -16.97 -12.73
N GLU A 154 2.20 -15.79 -13.36
CA GLU A 154 3.07 -14.69 -12.94
C GLU A 154 2.63 -14.08 -11.61
N GLU A 155 1.33 -13.93 -11.33
CA GLU A 155 0.81 -13.50 -10.02
C GLU A 155 1.13 -14.54 -8.93
N GLU A 156 0.99 -15.84 -9.21
CA GLU A 156 1.38 -16.89 -8.28
C GLU A 156 2.89 -16.88 -8.00
N GLN A 157 3.75 -16.72 -8.98
CA GLN A 157 5.20 -16.64 -8.78
C GLN A 157 5.62 -15.42 -7.97
N ILE A 158 4.92 -14.29 -8.09
CA ILE A 158 5.18 -13.09 -7.27
C ILE A 158 4.73 -13.28 -5.81
N GLN A 159 3.75 -14.14 -5.54
CA GLN A 159 3.27 -14.41 -4.18
C GLN A 159 4.21 -15.28 -3.34
N TYR A 160 5.07 -16.09 -3.96
CA TYR A 160 5.90 -17.07 -3.24
C TYR A 160 7.34 -16.69 -2.92
N PRO A 161 7.98 -15.60 -3.43
CA PRO A 161 9.39 -15.34 -3.18
C PRO A 161 9.73 -15.04 -1.70
N PHE A 162 8.71 -14.83 -0.84
CA PHE A 162 8.89 -14.51 0.58
C PHE A 162 8.23 -15.55 1.51
N PHE A 163 8.23 -16.79 1.08
CA PHE A 163 7.78 -17.89 1.93
C PHE A 163 8.92 -18.32 2.84
N THR A 164 8.64 -18.40 4.15
CA THR A 164 9.59 -18.86 5.16
C THR A 164 9.19 -20.23 5.66
N GLU A 165 10.08 -21.23 5.52
CA GLU A 165 9.90 -22.53 6.14
C GLU A 165 9.93 -22.40 7.66
N GLY A 166 8.99 -23.05 8.33
CA GLY A 166 8.79 -22.92 9.76
C GLY A 166 9.20 -24.15 10.54
N THR A 167 9.55 -23.91 11.81
CA THR A 167 9.77 -24.95 12.81
C THR A 167 8.44 -25.58 13.24
N GLN A 168 8.48 -26.71 13.97
CA GLN A 168 7.27 -27.31 14.56
C GLN A 168 6.58 -26.37 15.57
N GLU A 169 7.36 -25.51 16.24
CA GLU A 169 6.85 -24.48 17.17
C GLU A 169 6.02 -23.44 16.40
N LEU A 170 6.50 -23.03 15.23
CA LEU A 170 5.75 -22.14 14.34
C LEU A 170 4.46 -22.80 13.83
N LEU A 171 4.48 -24.09 13.51
CA LEU A 171 3.27 -24.80 13.09
C LEU A 171 2.20 -24.80 14.19
N LYS A 172 2.59 -25.05 15.44
CA LYS A 172 1.70 -24.94 16.60
C LYS A 172 1.14 -23.54 16.75
N ALA A 173 1.99 -22.52 16.65
CA ALA A 173 1.56 -21.13 16.72
C ALA A 173 0.58 -20.76 15.60
N ARG A 174 0.79 -21.24 14.37
CA ARG A 174 -0.14 -21.03 13.24
C ARG A 174 -1.50 -21.69 13.48
N VAL A 175 -1.51 -22.90 14.08
CA VAL A 175 -2.76 -23.58 14.46
C VAL A 175 -3.48 -22.80 15.55
N ASP A 176 -2.77 -22.33 16.58
CA ASP A 176 -3.35 -21.51 17.65
C ASP A 176 -3.91 -20.19 17.09
N ILE A 177 -3.18 -19.53 16.21
CA ILE A 177 -3.64 -18.32 15.53
C ILE A 177 -4.89 -18.61 14.68
N ALA A 178 -4.94 -19.73 13.98
CA ALA A 178 -6.12 -20.11 13.21
C ALA A 178 -7.33 -20.36 14.10
N GLN A 179 -7.15 -21.12 15.20
CA GLN A 179 -8.21 -21.37 16.18
C GLN A 179 -8.72 -20.10 16.85
N TYR A 180 -7.84 -19.13 17.10
CA TYR A 180 -8.20 -17.84 17.67
C TYR A 180 -8.92 -16.93 16.66
N SER A 181 -8.43 -16.89 15.42
CA SER A 181 -8.89 -15.91 14.41
C SER A 181 -10.23 -16.28 13.76
N LEU A 182 -10.49 -17.56 13.51
CA LEU A 182 -11.70 -18.00 12.82
C LEU A 182 -13.00 -17.66 13.55
N PRO A 183 -13.14 -17.92 14.87
CA PRO A 183 -14.33 -17.53 15.61
C PRO A 183 -14.53 -16.00 15.66
N ARG A 184 -13.44 -15.25 15.80
CA ARG A 184 -13.50 -13.76 15.85
C ARG A 184 -13.92 -13.17 14.50
N ALA A 185 -13.37 -13.68 13.42
CA ALA A 185 -13.77 -13.28 12.07
C ALA A 185 -15.26 -13.58 11.83
N LYS A 186 -15.73 -14.78 12.24
CA LYS A 186 -17.13 -15.15 12.15
C LYS A 186 -18.02 -14.19 12.95
N ALA A 187 -17.67 -13.94 14.21
CA ALA A 187 -18.42 -13.04 15.09
C ALA A 187 -18.46 -11.60 14.54
N ARG A 188 -17.34 -11.10 13.98
CA ARG A 188 -17.27 -9.78 13.33
C ARG A 188 -18.21 -9.69 12.11
N ILE A 189 -18.19 -10.72 11.26
CA ILE A 189 -19.07 -10.76 10.07
C ILE A 189 -20.54 -10.84 10.49
N GLU A 190 -20.86 -11.66 11.49
CA GLU A 190 -22.23 -11.78 12.03
C GLU A 190 -22.71 -10.46 12.66
N ARG A 191 -21.83 -9.77 13.40
CA ARG A 191 -22.14 -8.42 13.94
C ARG A 191 -22.42 -7.42 12.81
N ALA A 192 -21.58 -7.39 11.78
CA ALA A 192 -21.76 -6.51 10.64
C ALA A 192 -23.06 -6.80 9.87
N LYS A 193 -23.46 -8.08 9.78
CA LYS A 193 -24.75 -8.46 9.18
C LYS A 193 -25.93 -8.00 10.03
N ARG A 194 -25.91 -8.24 11.36
CA ARG A 194 -26.97 -7.82 12.28
C ARG A 194 -27.20 -6.31 12.21
N ARG A 195 -26.13 -5.52 12.28
CA ARG A 195 -26.21 -4.04 12.15
C ARG A 195 -26.81 -3.58 10.82
N HIS A 196 -26.69 -4.38 9.76
CA HIS A 196 -27.31 -4.03 8.49
C HIS A 196 -28.76 -4.49 8.37
N GLU A 197 -29.15 -5.51 9.13
CA GLU A 197 -30.49 -6.12 9.11
C GLU A 197 -31.42 -5.49 10.17
N ASP A 198 -30.85 -4.89 11.22
CA ASP A 198 -31.62 -4.33 12.34
C ASP A 198 -32.07 -2.90 12.02
N PRO A 199 -33.40 -2.65 11.90
CA PRO A 199 -33.92 -1.33 11.55
C PRO A 199 -33.80 -0.31 12.69
N ASP A 200 -33.56 -0.77 13.93
CA ASP A 200 -33.45 0.10 15.12
C ASP A 200 -32.00 0.62 15.32
N GLU A 201 -31.00 -0.03 14.73
CA GLU A 201 -29.61 0.43 14.73
C GLU A 201 -29.34 1.28 13.47
N ASP A 202 -29.18 2.59 13.63
CA ASP A 202 -28.74 3.48 12.56
C ASP A 202 -27.21 3.72 12.67
N PRO A 203 -26.39 2.92 11.95
CA PRO A 203 -24.93 3.05 12.00
C PRO A 203 -24.45 4.40 11.43
N GLU A 204 -25.30 5.10 10.66
CA GLU A 204 -24.96 6.41 10.11
C GLU A 204 -25.08 7.49 11.18
N ALA A 205 -26.16 7.46 11.97
CA ALA A 205 -26.36 8.38 13.09
C ALA A 205 -25.30 8.19 14.18
N GLU A 206 -24.96 6.93 14.51
CA GLU A 206 -23.87 6.62 15.45
C GLU A 206 -22.52 7.17 14.95
N ALA A 207 -22.18 6.93 13.68
CA ALA A 207 -20.96 7.45 13.08
C ALA A 207 -20.91 8.99 13.09
N GLU A 208 -22.01 9.67 12.80
CA GLU A 208 -22.10 11.14 12.85
C GLU A 208 -21.90 11.66 14.28
N LEU A 209 -22.47 10.99 15.26
CA LEU A 209 -22.31 11.35 16.67
C LEU A 209 -20.85 11.21 17.12
N VAL A 210 -20.20 10.08 16.81
CA VAL A 210 -18.80 9.87 17.15
C VAL A 210 -17.88 10.85 16.41
N VAL A 211 -18.14 11.14 15.14
CA VAL A 211 -17.39 12.14 14.37
C VAL A 211 -17.59 13.54 14.96
N LYS A 212 -18.78 13.89 15.41
CA LYS A 212 -19.04 15.15 16.12
C LYS A 212 -18.27 15.23 17.43
N GLN A 213 -18.31 14.18 18.25
CA GLN A 213 -17.50 14.09 19.48
C GLN A 213 -16.01 14.22 19.18
N ALA A 214 -15.52 13.54 18.13
CA ALA A 214 -14.12 13.66 17.69
C ALA A 214 -13.75 15.09 17.27
N GLY A 215 -14.69 15.89 16.81
CA GLY A 215 -14.52 17.32 16.53
C GLY A 215 -14.32 18.18 17.79
N GLU A 216 -14.78 17.70 18.94
CA GLU A 216 -14.74 18.42 20.23
C GLU A 216 -13.50 18.11 21.07
N PHE A 217 -12.55 17.30 20.57
CA PHE A 217 -11.30 17.02 21.30
C PHE A 217 -10.52 18.29 21.57
N VAL A 218 -10.20 18.49 22.84
CA VAL A 218 -9.40 19.61 23.36
C VAL A 218 -8.25 19.09 24.22
N LEU A 219 -7.22 19.92 24.39
CA LEU A 219 -6.10 19.60 25.27
C LEU A 219 -6.60 19.58 26.72
N GLU A 220 -6.57 18.42 27.35
CA GLU A 220 -6.92 18.21 28.76
C GLU A 220 -5.71 18.47 29.66
N CYS A 221 -4.59 17.84 29.31
CA CYS A 221 -3.38 17.93 30.13
C CYS A 221 -2.10 17.89 29.28
N SER A 222 -1.04 18.51 29.83
CA SER A 222 0.30 18.51 29.23
C SER A 222 1.35 18.32 30.32
N GLU A 223 2.08 17.18 30.27
CA GLU A 223 3.07 16.81 31.26
C GLU A 223 4.44 16.58 30.62
N ILE A 224 5.51 16.80 31.41
CA ILE A 224 6.87 16.50 30.97
C ILE A 224 7.14 15.01 31.19
N GLY A 225 7.25 14.28 30.08
CA GLY A 225 7.48 12.84 30.13
C GLY A 225 8.88 12.45 30.54
N ASP A 226 9.91 13.08 29.99
CA ASP A 226 11.33 12.79 30.28
C ASP A 226 12.23 13.98 29.95
N ASP A 227 13.51 13.90 30.37
CA ASP A 227 14.53 14.89 30.01
C ASP A 227 15.02 14.78 28.55
N ARG A 228 14.74 13.66 27.91
CA ARG A 228 15.06 13.38 26.49
C ARG A 228 13.78 13.27 25.66
N PRO A 229 13.89 13.42 24.33
CA PRO A 229 12.74 13.27 23.42
C PRO A 229 12.00 11.96 23.63
N LEU A 230 10.66 12.03 23.59
CA LEU A 230 9.80 10.87 23.65
C LEU A 230 9.67 10.23 22.27
N THR A 231 9.50 8.89 22.22
CA THR A 231 9.49 8.11 21.00
C THR A 231 8.18 7.36 20.77
N GLY A 232 7.64 6.73 21.80
CA GLY A 232 6.44 5.93 21.76
C GLY A 232 5.55 6.15 22.96
N CYS A 233 4.28 5.84 22.81
CA CYS A 233 3.28 5.84 23.88
C CYS A 233 2.26 4.74 23.63
N SER A 234 1.69 4.19 24.71
CA SER A 234 0.61 3.22 24.64
C SER A 234 -0.26 3.31 25.88
N PHE A 235 -1.58 3.23 25.70
CA PHE A 235 -2.53 3.03 26.77
C PHE A 235 -2.63 1.56 27.17
N SER A 236 -2.94 1.31 28.45
CA SER A 236 -3.44 0.01 28.88
C SER A 236 -4.84 -0.25 28.31
N ARG A 237 -5.27 -1.51 28.35
CA ARG A 237 -6.57 -1.94 27.78
C ARG A 237 -7.76 -1.19 28.40
N ASP A 238 -7.70 -0.95 29.69
CA ASP A 238 -8.72 -0.23 30.50
C ASP A 238 -8.48 1.28 30.56
N ALA A 239 -7.51 1.81 29.84
CA ALA A 239 -7.10 3.21 29.86
C ALA A 239 -6.71 3.76 31.25
N SER A 240 -6.51 2.89 32.26
CA SER A 240 -6.09 3.29 33.61
C SER A 240 -4.60 3.64 33.69
N MET A 241 -3.78 3.13 32.77
CA MET A 241 -2.35 3.38 32.70
C MET A 241 -1.90 3.81 31.30
N LEU A 242 -0.83 4.60 31.29
CA LEU A 242 -0.14 5.05 30.09
C LEU A 242 1.35 4.73 30.22
N ALA A 243 1.95 4.13 29.20
CA ALA A 243 3.40 3.95 29.12
C ALA A 243 4.00 4.88 28.07
N THR A 244 5.17 5.43 28.36
CA THR A 244 5.92 6.28 27.43
C THR A 244 7.38 5.86 27.36
N SER A 245 7.93 5.78 26.14
CA SER A 245 9.34 5.49 25.89
C SER A 245 10.10 6.75 25.49
N SER A 246 11.40 6.79 25.80
CA SER A 246 12.26 7.95 25.61
C SER A 246 13.64 7.59 25.04
N TRP A 247 14.31 8.56 24.46
CA TRP A 247 15.70 8.43 24.04
C TRP A 247 16.70 8.22 25.17
N SER A 248 16.28 8.39 26.43
CA SER A 248 17.09 8.04 27.57
C SER A 248 17.27 6.53 27.80
N GLY A 249 16.52 5.68 27.06
CA GLY A 249 16.42 4.24 27.32
C GLY A 249 15.51 3.90 28.50
N ILE A 250 14.88 4.92 29.08
CA ILE A 250 13.97 4.77 30.23
C ILE A 250 12.54 4.77 29.73
N ILE A 251 11.73 3.88 30.28
CA ILE A 251 10.30 3.85 30.07
C ILE A 251 9.61 4.26 31.36
N LYS A 252 8.61 5.11 31.28
CA LYS A 252 7.82 5.54 32.43
C LYS A 252 6.38 5.10 32.27
N VAL A 253 5.81 4.61 33.37
CA VAL A 253 4.41 4.22 33.47
C VAL A 253 3.69 5.26 34.33
N TRP A 254 2.56 5.72 33.84
CA TRP A 254 1.75 6.78 34.43
C TRP A 254 0.35 6.25 34.74
N SER A 255 -0.22 6.65 35.84
CA SER A 255 -1.62 6.38 36.19
C SER A 255 -2.52 7.45 35.62
N MET A 256 -3.64 7.05 35.06
CA MET A 256 -4.68 7.92 34.53
C MET A 256 -5.85 8.01 35.52
N PRO A 257 -6.61 9.12 35.57
CA PRO A 257 -6.54 10.31 34.70
C PRO A 257 -5.52 11.38 35.15
N GLN A 258 -4.96 11.29 36.35
CA GLN A 258 -4.18 12.35 37.00
C GLN A 258 -2.73 12.45 36.51
N ILE A 259 -2.29 11.59 35.60
CA ILE A 259 -0.92 11.50 35.06
C ILE A 259 0.15 11.46 36.16
N THR A 260 -0.07 10.63 37.15
CA THR A 260 0.93 10.42 38.21
C THR A 260 1.89 9.29 37.80
N LYS A 261 3.19 9.53 38.00
CA LYS A 261 4.20 8.52 37.67
C LYS A 261 4.13 7.35 38.65
N VAL A 262 3.82 6.16 38.14
CA VAL A 262 3.72 4.91 38.92
C VAL A 262 5.07 4.20 38.99
N ALA A 263 5.67 3.95 37.80
CA ALA A 263 6.89 3.17 37.71
C ALA A 263 7.89 3.76 36.70
N THR A 264 9.15 3.35 36.87
CA THR A 264 10.22 3.69 35.94
C THR A 264 11.00 2.43 35.60
N LEU A 265 10.93 2.00 34.33
CA LEU A 265 11.56 0.80 33.83
C LEU A 265 12.94 1.13 33.30
N LYS A 266 13.96 0.56 33.94
CA LYS A 266 15.38 0.74 33.59
C LYS A 266 15.97 -0.61 33.22
N GLY A 267 16.62 -0.71 32.06
CA GLY A 267 17.25 -1.97 31.62
C GLY A 267 17.66 -2.00 30.17
N HIS A 268 17.22 -1.06 29.35
CA HIS A 268 17.78 -0.84 28.03
C HIS A 268 19.09 -0.05 28.13
N THR A 269 20.07 -0.43 27.29
CA THR A 269 21.39 0.20 27.24
C THR A 269 21.44 1.39 26.30
N GLU A 270 20.54 1.42 25.31
CA GLU A 270 20.39 2.50 24.36
C GLU A 270 18.97 3.06 24.39
N ARG A 271 18.68 4.01 23.49
CA ARG A 271 17.39 4.69 23.40
C ARG A 271 16.25 3.69 23.18
N ALA A 272 15.19 3.82 23.94
CA ALA A 272 13.94 3.13 23.67
C ALA A 272 13.26 3.76 22.45
N THR A 273 12.74 2.91 21.57
CA THR A 273 12.14 3.34 20.30
C THR A 273 10.63 3.26 20.32
N ASP A 274 10.06 2.28 21.04
CA ASP A 274 8.62 2.09 21.11
C ASP A 274 8.21 1.37 22.40
N VAL A 275 6.91 1.44 22.71
CA VAL A 275 6.29 0.75 23.86
C VAL A 275 4.87 0.38 23.48
N ALA A 276 4.41 -0.80 23.90
CA ALA A 276 3.03 -1.25 23.75
C ALA A 276 2.59 -2.03 24.97
N PHE A 277 1.33 -1.85 25.41
CA PHE A 277 0.67 -2.71 26.39
C PHE A 277 0.11 -3.97 25.73
N SER A 278 0.12 -5.06 26.49
CA SER A 278 -0.55 -6.30 26.08
C SER A 278 -2.09 -6.10 26.05
N PRO A 279 -2.79 -6.67 25.07
CA PRO A 279 -4.24 -6.64 25.04
C PRO A 279 -4.92 -7.65 25.99
N ALA A 280 -4.17 -8.63 26.51
CA ALA A 280 -4.71 -9.73 27.32
C ALA A 280 -4.26 -9.65 28.78
N ASP A 281 -2.97 -9.37 29.01
CA ASP A 281 -2.35 -9.41 30.33
C ASP A 281 -1.86 -8.00 30.72
N ASP A 282 -1.73 -7.76 32.02
CA ASP A 282 -1.16 -6.54 32.55
C ASP A 282 0.37 -6.53 32.41
N CYS A 283 0.84 -6.59 31.16
CA CYS A 283 2.26 -6.50 30.86
C CYS A 283 2.48 -5.53 29.69
N LEU A 284 3.70 -5.05 29.57
CA LEU A 284 4.07 -4.15 28.47
C LEU A 284 5.38 -4.61 27.84
N ALA A 285 5.48 -4.43 26.53
CA ALA A 285 6.70 -4.70 25.78
C ALA A 285 7.33 -3.37 25.34
N THR A 286 8.65 -3.38 25.28
CA THR A 286 9.45 -2.21 24.88
C THR A 286 10.46 -2.61 23.81
N ALA A 287 10.66 -1.75 22.83
CA ALA A 287 11.69 -1.90 21.80
C ALA A 287 12.81 -0.89 22.03
N SER A 288 14.03 -1.26 21.68
CA SER A 288 15.18 -0.37 21.82
C SER A 288 16.16 -0.45 20.67
N ALA A 289 16.99 0.58 20.56
CA ALA A 289 18.11 0.60 19.64
C ALA A 289 19.23 -0.38 20.01
N ASP A 290 19.21 -0.92 21.24
CA ASP A 290 20.12 -1.99 21.70
C ASP A 290 19.85 -3.36 21.04
N ARG A 291 18.96 -3.42 20.03
CA ARG A 291 18.57 -4.61 19.25
C ARG A 291 17.72 -5.62 20.03
N THR A 292 17.26 -5.25 21.23
CA THR A 292 16.45 -6.11 22.08
C THR A 292 15.04 -5.57 22.26
N ALA A 293 14.06 -6.46 22.41
CA ALA A 293 12.78 -6.13 22.98
C ALA A 293 12.69 -6.75 24.38
N LYS A 294 12.01 -6.07 25.30
CA LYS A 294 11.86 -6.53 26.69
C LYS A 294 10.41 -6.50 27.11
N LEU A 295 10.03 -7.50 27.89
CA LEU A 295 8.71 -7.62 28.48
C LEU A 295 8.78 -7.29 29.97
N TRP A 296 7.86 -6.47 30.43
CA TRP A 296 7.82 -5.94 31.79
C TRP A 296 6.44 -6.08 32.41
N LYS A 297 6.39 -6.16 33.73
CA LYS A 297 5.19 -5.84 34.49
C LYS A 297 5.11 -4.33 34.74
N PRO A 298 3.91 -3.79 34.96
CA PRO A 298 3.73 -2.36 35.26
C PRO A 298 4.45 -1.90 36.56
N ASP A 299 4.74 -2.84 37.47
CA ASP A 299 5.49 -2.61 38.70
C ASP A 299 6.99 -2.32 38.49
N GLY A 300 7.50 -2.55 37.28
CA GLY A 300 8.90 -2.33 36.92
C GLY A 300 9.75 -3.58 36.85
N SER A 301 9.19 -4.77 37.14
CA SER A 301 9.90 -6.03 37.06
C SER A 301 10.06 -6.51 35.61
N LEU A 302 11.29 -6.85 35.22
CA LEU A 302 11.60 -7.44 33.93
C LEU A 302 11.15 -8.91 33.93
N LEU A 303 10.29 -9.28 32.99
CA LEU A 303 9.84 -10.66 32.80
C LEU A 303 10.73 -11.43 31.82
N MET A 304 11.03 -10.82 30.67
CA MET A 304 11.74 -11.48 29.58
C MET A 304 12.47 -10.51 28.67
N SER A 305 13.57 -10.98 28.05
CA SER A 305 14.29 -10.29 26.99
C SER A 305 14.21 -11.12 25.70
N PHE A 306 13.93 -10.45 24.58
CA PHE A 306 13.87 -11.06 23.25
C PHE A 306 15.08 -10.59 22.46
N ASP A 307 16.06 -11.48 22.35
CA ASP A 307 17.34 -11.23 21.71
C ASP A 307 17.42 -12.02 20.39
N GLY A 308 17.92 -11.39 19.32
CA GLY A 308 18.07 -12.07 18.04
C GLY A 308 18.19 -11.11 16.84
N HIS A 309 17.57 -9.95 16.91
CA HIS A 309 17.71 -8.97 15.84
C HIS A 309 19.15 -8.48 15.66
N LEU A 310 19.56 -8.29 14.40
CA LEU A 310 20.91 -7.89 14.04
C LEU A 310 21.13 -6.37 14.09
N ASP A 311 20.05 -5.60 14.02
CA ASP A 311 20.07 -4.14 14.05
C ASP A 311 18.95 -3.63 14.98
N ARG A 312 18.96 -2.33 15.26
CA ARG A 312 18.02 -1.65 16.16
C ARG A 312 16.58 -1.95 15.81
N LEU A 313 15.75 -2.07 16.84
CA LEU A 313 14.31 -2.15 16.68
C LEU A 313 13.71 -0.77 16.39
N ALA A 314 12.65 -0.74 15.58
CA ALA A 314 11.92 0.48 15.29
C ALA A 314 10.60 0.53 16.06
N ARG A 315 9.70 -0.41 15.82
CA ARG A 315 8.40 -0.52 16.48
C ARG A 315 8.07 -1.96 16.82
N LEU A 316 7.11 -2.11 17.72
CA LEU A 316 6.57 -3.40 18.11
C LEU A 316 5.04 -3.35 18.21
N ALA A 317 4.41 -4.53 18.14
CA ALA A 317 2.98 -4.67 18.36
C ALA A 317 2.67 -6.03 18.97
N PHE A 318 1.67 -6.07 19.83
CA PHE A 318 1.12 -7.34 20.32
C PHE A 318 0.11 -7.91 19.34
N HIS A 319 0.11 -9.23 19.21
CA HIS A 319 -0.98 -9.93 18.57
C HIS A 319 -2.25 -9.84 19.45
N PRO A 320 -3.46 -9.73 18.88
CA PRO A 320 -4.70 -9.56 19.67
C PRO A 320 -4.98 -10.65 20.69
N SER A 321 -4.38 -11.83 20.55
CA SER A 321 -4.47 -12.91 21.56
C SER A 321 -3.66 -12.65 22.83
N GLY A 322 -2.74 -11.68 22.82
CA GLY A 322 -1.79 -11.47 23.90
C GLY A 322 -0.65 -12.49 24.01
N LYS A 323 -0.65 -13.55 23.17
CA LYS A 323 0.36 -14.62 23.25
C LYS A 323 1.62 -14.35 22.44
N TYR A 324 1.54 -13.49 21.43
CA TYR A 324 2.62 -13.25 20.49
C TYR A 324 2.98 -11.77 20.39
N LEU A 325 4.26 -11.50 20.20
CA LEU A 325 4.81 -10.18 20.00
C LEU A 325 5.45 -10.09 18.61
N GLY A 326 5.10 -9.07 17.85
CA GLY A 326 5.75 -8.72 16.58
C GLY A 326 6.75 -7.58 16.78
N THR A 327 7.94 -7.71 16.24
CA THR A 327 8.99 -6.68 16.30
C THR A 327 9.48 -6.34 14.91
N ALA A 328 9.58 -5.05 14.60
CA ALA A 328 10.12 -4.53 13.33
C ALA A 328 11.53 -3.98 13.55
N SER A 329 12.46 -4.33 12.68
CA SER A 329 13.87 -3.97 12.82
C SER A 329 14.47 -3.34 11.57
N PHE A 330 15.55 -2.59 11.79
CA PHE A 330 16.36 -2.04 10.71
C PHE A 330 17.19 -3.09 9.96
N ASP A 331 17.24 -4.36 10.46
CA ASP A 331 17.84 -5.50 9.78
C ASP A 331 17.04 -6.00 8.55
N LYS A 332 15.99 -5.28 8.13
CA LYS A 332 15.08 -5.55 7.00
C LYS A 332 14.09 -6.68 7.25
N THR A 333 14.01 -7.19 8.48
CA THR A 333 13.12 -8.26 8.88
C THR A 333 12.12 -7.78 9.93
N TRP A 334 11.02 -8.48 10.04
CA TRP A 334 10.21 -8.44 11.25
C TRP A 334 10.10 -9.86 11.81
N ARG A 335 9.97 -9.97 13.13
CA ARG A 335 9.96 -11.26 13.81
C ARG A 335 8.72 -11.41 14.68
N LEU A 336 8.28 -12.67 14.83
CA LEU A 336 7.21 -13.05 15.71
C LEU A 336 7.80 -13.88 16.87
N TRP A 337 7.49 -13.46 18.08
CA TRP A 337 7.98 -14.08 19.31
C TRP A 337 6.83 -14.66 20.10
N ASP A 338 7.05 -15.79 20.75
CA ASP A 338 6.15 -16.33 21.76
C ASP A 338 6.47 -15.66 23.10
N ILE A 339 5.49 -15.01 23.71
CA ILE A 339 5.64 -14.30 24.98
C ILE A 339 5.90 -15.25 26.13
N ASN A 340 5.34 -16.46 26.10
CA ASN A 340 5.46 -17.42 27.18
C ASN A 340 6.85 -18.08 27.24
N THR A 341 7.40 -18.40 26.06
CA THR A 341 8.68 -19.12 25.98
C THR A 341 9.86 -18.22 25.65
N GLY A 342 9.63 -17.00 25.19
CA GLY A 342 10.66 -16.07 24.73
C GLY A 342 11.34 -16.47 23.44
N LYS A 343 10.86 -17.50 22.76
CA LYS A 343 11.46 -18.02 21.53
C LYS A 343 11.01 -17.26 20.30
N GLU A 344 11.91 -17.11 19.34
CA GLU A 344 11.59 -16.67 18.01
C GLU A 344 10.81 -17.78 17.27
N LEU A 345 9.60 -17.45 16.82
CA LEU A 345 8.77 -18.37 16.04
C LEU A 345 8.94 -18.17 14.53
N LEU A 346 8.99 -16.91 14.10
CA LEU A 346 9.04 -16.55 12.70
C LEU A 346 10.03 -15.40 12.50
N LEU A 347 10.97 -15.60 11.59
CA LEU A 347 11.75 -14.55 10.97
C LEU A 347 11.17 -14.30 9.58
N GLN A 348 10.59 -13.14 9.36
CA GLN A 348 9.98 -12.81 8.08
C GLN A 348 10.85 -11.83 7.30
N GLU A 349 11.37 -12.30 6.20
CA GLU A 349 12.08 -11.52 5.20
C GLU A 349 11.12 -11.05 4.11
N GLY A 350 11.56 -10.11 3.29
CA GLY A 350 10.81 -9.66 2.12
C GLY A 350 10.91 -8.16 1.84
N HIS A 351 11.20 -7.33 2.83
CA HIS A 351 11.50 -5.92 2.61
C HIS A 351 12.92 -5.73 2.06
N SER A 352 13.08 -4.85 1.07
CA SER A 352 14.40 -4.55 0.49
C SER A 352 15.22 -3.59 1.36
N ARG A 353 14.55 -2.83 2.23
CA ARG A 353 15.14 -1.91 3.20
C ARG A 353 14.57 -2.17 4.59
N SER A 354 15.03 -1.42 5.57
CA SER A 354 14.63 -1.53 6.97
C SER A 354 13.12 -1.53 7.16
N VAL A 355 12.62 -2.43 8.01
CA VAL A 355 11.22 -2.46 8.44
C VAL A 355 11.06 -1.48 9.59
N TYR A 356 10.10 -0.58 9.46
CA TYR A 356 9.88 0.47 10.46
C TYR A 356 8.71 0.17 11.40
N GLY A 357 7.63 -0.44 10.91
CA GLY A 357 6.46 -0.70 11.73
C GLY A 357 5.83 -2.06 11.44
N VAL A 358 5.14 -2.58 12.43
CA VAL A 358 4.33 -3.79 12.37
C VAL A 358 3.00 -3.54 13.08
N SER A 359 1.93 -4.12 12.57
CA SER A 359 0.59 -4.07 13.16
C SER A 359 -0.14 -5.38 12.88
N PHE A 360 -1.05 -5.76 13.76
CA PHE A 360 -1.84 -6.98 13.60
C PHE A 360 -3.30 -6.65 13.31
N HIS A 361 -3.92 -7.50 12.51
CA HIS A 361 -5.34 -7.45 12.22
C HIS A 361 -6.17 -7.75 13.48
N PRO A 362 -7.32 -7.10 13.71
CA PRO A 362 -8.13 -7.32 14.90
C PRO A 362 -8.59 -8.76 15.11
N ASP A 363 -8.78 -9.54 14.05
CA ASP A 363 -9.07 -10.97 14.15
C ASP A 363 -7.81 -11.80 14.47
N GLY A 364 -6.61 -11.26 14.30
CA GLY A 364 -5.34 -11.96 14.51
C GLY A 364 -4.85 -12.80 13.33
N SER A 365 -5.54 -12.82 12.20
CA SER A 365 -5.17 -13.67 11.06
C SER A 365 -4.04 -13.09 10.20
N LEU A 366 -3.93 -11.76 10.14
CA LEU A 366 -3.00 -11.04 9.28
C LEU A 366 -2.06 -10.16 10.11
N ALA A 367 -0.87 -9.95 9.58
CA ALA A 367 0.07 -8.93 10.05
C ALA A 367 0.38 -7.97 8.89
N ALA A 368 0.55 -6.70 9.17
CA ALA A 368 1.05 -5.74 8.22
C ALA A 368 2.40 -5.21 8.68
N SER A 369 3.37 -5.17 7.78
CA SER A 369 4.68 -4.54 7.99
C SER A 369 4.85 -3.38 7.04
N CYS A 370 5.52 -2.32 7.47
CA CYS A 370 5.86 -1.17 6.64
C CYS A 370 7.35 -0.86 6.73
N GLY A 371 7.92 -0.37 5.63
CA GLY A 371 9.37 -0.21 5.55
C GLY A 371 9.84 1.04 4.82
N LEU A 372 11.15 1.25 4.91
CA LEU A 372 11.85 2.32 4.21
C LEU A 372 11.98 2.07 2.69
N ASP A 373 11.49 0.92 2.19
CA ASP A 373 11.39 0.59 0.77
C ASP A 373 10.15 1.19 0.09
N ALA A 374 9.40 2.05 0.79
CA ALA A 374 8.15 2.67 0.35
C ALA A 374 6.99 1.70 0.15
N TYR A 375 7.12 0.46 0.60
CA TYR A 375 6.07 -0.54 0.57
C TYR A 375 5.56 -0.84 1.98
N ALA A 376 4.27 -1.14 2.08
CA ALA A 376 3.73 -1.92 3.18
C ALA A 376 3.31 -3.29 2.64
N ARG A 377 3.42 -4.32 3.46
CA ARG A 377 3.13 -5.71 3.11
C ARG A 377 2.18 -6.31 4.12
N VAL A 378 1.19 -7.03 3.62
CA VAL A 378 0.24 -7.76 4.45
C VAL A 378 0.55 -9.25 4.34
N TRP A 379 0.74 -9.91 5.48
CA TRP A 379 1.14 -11.30 5.60
C TRP A 379 0.02 -12.11 6.24
N ASP A 380 -0.29 -13.27 5.72
CA ASP A 380 -1.18 -14.23 6.38
C ASP A 380 -0.36 -15.06 7.37
N LEU A 381 -0.61 -14.88 8.66
CA LEU A 381 0.10 -15.58 9.73
C LEU A 381 -0.18 -17.10 9.74
N ARG A 382 -1.32 -17.53 9.21
CA ARG A 382 -1.73 -18.94 9.18
C ARG A 382 -0.99 -19.71 8.10
N SER A 383 -0.82 -19.11 6.93
CA SER A 383 -0.12 -19.72 5.80
C SER A 383 1.36 -19.32 5.71
N GLY A 384 1.75 -18.20 6.31
CA GLY A 384 3.08 -17.62 6.22
C GLY A 384 3.37 -16.92 4.89
N ARG A 385 2.35 -16.73 4.06
CA ARG A 385 2.49 -16.14 2.72
C ARG A 385 2.22 -14.65 2.72
N LEU A 386 2.81 -13.95 1.75
CA LEU A 386 2.45 -12.59 1.44
C LEU A 386 1.01 -12.58 0.88
N PHE A 387 0.10 -11.91 1.60
CA PHE A 387 -1.29 -11.78 1.15
C PHE A 387 -1.43 -10.66 0.12
N PHE A 388 -0.83 -9.49 0.38
CA PHE A 388 -0.91 -8.34 -0.49
C PHE A 388 0.24 -7.35 -0.24
N ALA A 389 0.82 -6.80 -1.32
CA ALA A 389 1.82 -5.74 -1.26
C ALA A 389 1.17 -4.39 -1.60
N LEU A 390 1.13 -3.48 -0.64
CA LEU A 390 0.55 -2.14 -0.75
C LEU A 390 1.54 -1.22 -1.48
N LYS A 391 1.44 -1.21 -2.82
CA LYS A 391 2.32 -0.42 -3.70
C LYS A 391 1.67 0.91 -4.04
N GLY A 392 2.36 2.01 -3.79
CA GLY A 392 1.83 3.34 -4.17
C GLY A 392 2.57 4.51 -3.54
N HIS A 393 3.07 4.38 -2.32
CA HIS A 393 3.89 5.43 -1.72
C HIS A 393 5.20 5.63 -2.49
N VAL A 394 5.65 6.89 -2.56
CA VAL A 394 6.89 7.26 -3.25
C VAL A 394 8.07 7.30 -2.27
N LYS A 395 7.79 7.53 -1.00
CA LYS A 395 8.77 7.65 0.07
C LYS A 395 8.52 6.61 1.17
N PRO A 396 9.45 6.42 2.13
CA PRO A 396 9.32 5.49 3.24
C PRO A 396 7.95 5.52 3.93
N VAL A 397 7.44 4.33 4.26
CA VAL A 397 6.21 4.16 5.04
C VAL A 397 6.60 3.94 6.49
N LEU A 398 6.12 4.82 7.39
CA LEU A 398 6.53 4.85 8.79
C LEU A 398 5.43 4.37 9.76
N GLY A 399 4.17 4.39 9.33
CA GLY A 399 3.06 3.94 10.15
C GLY A 399 2.11 3.03 9.39
N VAL A 400 1.59 2.01 10.04
CA VAL A 400 0.57 1.12 9.51
C VAL A 400 -0.42 0.76 10.61
N SER A 401 -1.71 0.78 10.30
CA SER A 401 -2.78 0.41 11.22
C SER A 401 -3.92 -0.28 10.48
N PHE A 402 -4.46 -1.33 11.09
CA PHE A 402 -5.69 -1.95 10.63
C PHE A 402 -6.90 -1.25 11.23
N SER A 403 -7.98 -1.16 10.47
CA SER A 403 -9.28 -0.74 10.99
C SER A 403 -9.96 -1.90 11.73
N PRO A 404 -10.72 -1.63 12.81
CA PRO A 404 -11.50 -2.64 13.53
C PRO A 404 -12.50 -3.40 12.66
N ASN A 405 -12.99 -2.77 11.59
CA ASN A 405 -13.87 -3.43 10.63
C ASN A 405 -13.21 -4.60 9.88
N GLY A 406 -11.87 -4.72 9.93
CA GLY A 406 -11.09 -5.79 9.32
C GLY A 406 -10.96 -5.73 7.79
N TYR A 407 -11.40 -4.67 7.15
CA TYR A 407 -11.35 -4.54 5.69
C TYR A 407 -10.37 -3.47 5.22
N LEU A 408 -10.06 -2.49 6.09
CA LEU A 408 -9.24 -1.35 5.72
C LEU A 408 -7.89 -1.38 6.43
N VAL A 409 -6.90 -0.88 5.73
CA VAL A 409 -5.55 -0.60 6.27
C VAL A 409 -5.21 0.85 5.95
N ALA A 410 -4.72 1.57 6.94
CA ALA A 410 -4.14 2.90 6.74
C ALA A 410 -2.61 2.83 6.79
N THR A 411 -1.95 3.54 5.91
CA THR A 411 -0.49 3.67 5.86
C THR A 411 -0.09 5.12 5.83
N GLY A 412 0.81 5.52 6.72
CA GLY A 412 1.38 6.87 6.80
C GLY A 412 2.82 6.89 6.30
N SER A 413 3.15 7.84 5.45
CA SER A 413 4.45 7.89 4.78
C SER A 413 5.14 9.24 4.94
N GLU A 414 6.42 9.24 4.64
CA GLU A 414 7.24 10.44 4.48
C GLU A 414 6.84 11.29 3.26
N ASP A 415 6.00 10.77 2.36
CA ASP A 415 5.43 11.53 1.24
C ASP A 415 4.31 12.49 1.66
N ASN A 416 4.03 12.62 2.96
CA ASN A 416 3.00 13.48 3.59
C ASN A 416 1.55 12.99 3.37
N PHE A 417 1.37 11.85 2.71
CA PHE A 417 0.08 11.24 2.47
C PHE A 417 -0.21 10.09 3.43
N CYS A 418 -1.45 10.02 3.87
CA CYS A 418 -2.01 8.83 4.48
C CYS A 418 -2.86 8.13 3.43
N ARG A 419 -2.58 6.85 3.15
CA ARG A 419 -3.31 6.07 2.15
C ARG A 419 -4.14 5.00 2.82
N ILE A 420 -5.36 4.85 2.32
CA ILE A 420 -6.32 3.85 2.78
C ILE A 420 -6.45 2.77 1.72
N TRP A 421 -6.35 1.52 2.15
CA TRP A 421 -6.35 0.34 1.30
C TRP A 421 -7.51 -0.57 1.66
N ASP A 422 -8.22 -1.10 0.67
CA ASP A 422 -9.23 -2.16 0.86
C ASP A 422 -8.58 -3.53 0.61
N LEU A 423 -8.53 -4.35 1.65
CA LEU A 423 -7.95 -5.70 1.61
C LEU A 423 -8.78 -6.67 0.73
N ARG A 424 -10.09 -6.44 0.61
CA ARG A 424 -10.97 -7.29 -0.19
C ARG A 424 -10.77 -7.06 -1.68
N LYS A 425 -10.64 -5.79 -2.06
CA LYS A 425 -10.42 -5.37 -3.45
C LYS A 425 -8.95 -5.36 -3.85
N LYS A 426 -8.04 -5.51 -2.86
CA LYS A 426 -6.59 -5.39 -3.03
C LYS A 426 -6.18 -4.11 -3.77
N GLN A 427 -6.82 -3.00 -3.46
CA GLN A 427 -6.63 -1.72 -4.14
C GLN A 427 -6.53 -0.57 -3.13
N MET A 428 -5.87 0.51 -3.55
CA MET A 428 -5.91 1.77 -2.83
C MET A 428 -7.30 2.38 -2.99
N LEU A 429 -7.95 2.68 -1.86
CA LEU A 429 -9.27 3.28 -1.83
C LEU A 429 -9.18 4.81 -1.91
N TYR A 430 -8.33 5.41 -1.09
CA TYR A 430 -8.19 6.86 -1.01
C TYR A 430 -6.78 7.27 -0.58
N SER A 431 -6.38 8.50 -0.96
CA SER A 431 -5.11 9.12 -0.56
C SER A 431 -5.39 10.47 0.08
N ILE A 432 -5.17 10.58 1.39
CA ILE A 432 -5.40 11.77 2.20
C ILE A 432 -4.12 12.61 2.20
N PRO A 433 -4.13 13.87 1.71
CA PRO A 433 -3.03 14.80 1.90
C PRO A 433 -3.04 15.31 3.34
N ALA A 434 -2.53 14.48 4.27
CA ALA A 434 -2.79 14.66 5.69
C ALA A 434 -2.00 15.81 6.32
N HIS A 435 -0.73 15.95 5.97
CA HIS A 435 0.19 16.85 6.66
C HIS A 435 1.14 17.57 5.71
N LYS A 436 1.79 18.61 6.24
CA LYS A 436 2.85 19.35 5.52
C LYS A 436 4.23 18.69 5.62
N SER A 437 4.39 17.75 6.55
CA SER A 437 5.62 17.00 6.79
C SER A 437 5.31 15.51 6.91
N LEU A 438 6.34 14.69 7.09
CA LEU A 438 6.20 13.25 7.19
C LEU A 438 5.21 12.84 8.28
N ILE A 439 4.48 11.75 8.04
CA ILE A 439 3.58 11.12 9.00
C ILE A 439 4.39 10.12 9.83
N SER A 440 4.40 10.30 11.14
CA SER A 440 5.16 9.44 12.06
C SER A 440 4.37 8.23 12.53
N HIS A 441 3.07 8.39 12.78
CA HIS A 441 2.19 7.30 13.22
C HIS A 441 0.77 7.48 12.69
N VAL A 442 0.06 6.36 12.54
CA VAL A 442 -1.34 6.31 12.12
C VAL A 442 -2.05 5.28 12.98
N LYS A 443 -3.23 5.62 13.50
CA LYS A 443 -4.06 4.68 14.28
C LYS A 443 -5.53 4.94 14.01
N PHE A 444 -6.31 3.85 13.82
CA PHE A 444 -7.76 3.91 13.80
C PHE A 444 -8.30 3.95 15.23
N GLU A 445 -9.46 4.52 15.40
CA GLU A 445 -10.27 4.40 16.59
C GLU A 445 -10.52 2.89 16.86
N PRO A 446 -10.31 2.41 18.11
CA PRO A 446 -10.24 0.97 18.37
C PRO A 446 -11.60 0.25 18.43
N GLN A 447 -12.72 0.94 18.60
CA GLN A 447 -14.03 0.31 18.71
C GLN A 447 -14.59 -0.12 17.36
N GLU A 448 -15.03 0.84 16.55
CA GLU A 448 -15.66 0.57 15.25
C GLU A 448 -14.85 1.15 14.06
N GLY A 449 -13.90 2.04 14.35
CA GLY A 449 -13.04 2.64 13.33
C GLY A 449 -13.72 3.79 12.58
N TYR A 450 -14.58 4.58 13.24
CA TYR A 450 -15.28 5.72 12.64
C TYR A 450 -14.35 6.86 12.27
N TYR A 451 -13.23 7.00 12.97
CA TYR A 451 -12.20 7.98 12.64
C TYR A 451 -10.79 7.38 12.70
N LEU A 452 -9.87 8.05 12.07
CA LEU A 452 -8.45 7.74 12.17
C LEU A 452 -7.67 8.98 12.61
N VAL A 453 -6.59 8.75 13.33
CA VAL A 453 -5.69 9.80 13.81
C VAL A 453 -4.33 9.61 13.17
N THR A 454 -3.75 10.70 12.70
CA THR A 454 -2.40 10.76 12.12
C THR A 454 -1.54 11.73 12.91
N SER A 455 -0.32 11.36 13.26
CA SER A 455 0.67 12.28 13.83
C SER A 455 1.77 12.59 12.83
N SER A 456 2.33 13.80 12.93
CA SER A 456 3.33 14.26 11.98
C SER A 456 4.44 15.07 12.62
N TYR A 457 5.54 15.17 11.89
CA TYR A 457 6.65 16.05 12.22
C TYR A 457 6.35 17.54 11.97
N ASP A 458 5.14 17.88 11.51
CA ASP A 458 4.65 19.26 11.41
C ASP A 458 4.11 19.82 12.74
N THR A 459 4.39 19.15 13.87
CA THR A 459 3.97 19.50 15.23
C THR A 459 2.49 19.26 15.56
N LYS A 460 1.75 18.61 14.66
CA LYS A 460 0.31 18.41 14.80
C LYS A 460 -0.05 16.93 14.74
N ALA A 461 -1.18 16.61 15.34
CA ALA A 461 -1.93 15.41 15.02
C ALA A 461 -3.27 15.83 14.40
N ALA A 462 -3.79 15.03 13.47
CA ALA A 462 -5.02 15.33 12.76
C ALA A 462 -5.98 14.14 12.81
N LEU A 463 -7.26 14.45 12.98
CA LEU A 463 -8.36 13.49 12.99
C LEU A 463 -9.08 13.53 11.64
N TRP A 464 -9.38 12.36 11.12
CA TRP A 464 -10.00 12.16 9.82
C TRP A 464 -11.19 11.23 9.94
N SER A 465 -12.32 11.55 9.30
CA SER A 465 -13.44 10.64 9.18
C SER A 465 -13.01 9.40 8.37
N ALA A 466 -13.33 8.22 8.86
CA ALA A 466 -13.03 6.97 8.13
C ALA A 466 -14.02 6.69 6.99
N ARG A 467 -15.14 7.43 6.93
CA ARG A 467 -16.16 7.32 5.88
C ARG A 467 -15.83 8.21 4.68
N ASP A 468 -15.69 9.51 4.93
CA ASP A 468 -15.53 10.53 3.89
C ASP A 468 -14.07 10.96 3.71
N TYR A 469 -13.18 10.54 4.60
CA TYR A 469 -11.76 10.96 4.64
C TYR A 469 -11.55 12.47 4.75
N LYS A 470 -12.56 13.18 5.24
CA LYS A 470 -12.49 14.62 5.51
C LYS A 470 -11.82 14.89 6.85
N PRO A 471 -11.12 16.02 6.98
CA PRO A 471 -10.56 16.43 8.26
C PRO A 471 -11.69 16.76 9.25
N ILE A 472 -11.61 16.21 10.47
CA ILE A 472 -12.55 16.49 11.57
C ILE A 472 -11.94 17.57 12.46
N ASN A 473 -10.74 17.33 12.99
CA ASN A 473 -10.08 18.22 13.94
C ASN A 473 -8.56 18.17 13.76
N SER A 474 -7.88 19.21 14.22
CA SER A 474 -6.42 19.30 14.23
C SER A 474 -5.94 19.61 15.64
N LEU A 475 -5.27 18.66 16.26
CA LEU A 475 -4.70 18.77 17.61
C LEU A 475 -3.38 19.54 17.57
N VAL A 476 -3.48 20.83 17.89
CA VAL A 476 -2.34 21.76 17.84
C VAL A 476 -1.94 22.12 19.27
N GLY A 477 -0.68 21.90 19.61
CA GLY A 477 -0.20 22.22 20.97
C GLY A 477 1.27 21.85 21.20
N HIS A 478 1.83 20.91 20.42
CA HIS A 478 3.24 20.56 20.50
C HIS A 478 4.13 21.62 19.83
N GLU A 479 5.30 21.86 20.40
CA GLU A 479 6.31 22.80 19.87
C GLU A 479 7.31 22.12 18.94
N SER A 480 7.39 20.79 18.98
CA SER A 480 8.31 20.00 18.15
C SER A 480 7.60 18.82 17.50
N LYS A 481 8.35 17.99 16.80
CA LYS A 481 7.88 16.83 16.03
C LYS A 481 7.08 15.87 16.90
N VAL A 482 5.86 15.53 16.48
CA VAL A 482 5.06 14.47 17.13
C VAL A 482 5.56 13.13 16.62
N THR A 483 6.00 12.27 17.54
CA THR A 483 6.66 10.98 17.21
C THR A 483 5.69 9.81 17.21
N SER A 484 4.77 9.80 18.17
CA SER A 484 3.79 8.73 18.30
C SER A 484 2.47 9.26 18.83
N LEU A 485 1.44 8.47 18.64
CA LEU A 485 0.11 8.70 19.19
C LEU A 485 -0.50 7.37 19.61
N ASP A 486 -1.43 7.43 20.55
CA ASP A 486 -2.29 6.32 20.90
C ASP A 486 -3.71 6.79 21.22
N ILE A 487 -4.68 5.89 21.10
CA ILE A 487 -6.10 6.14 21.39
C ILE A 487 -6.52 5.16 22.46
N SER A 488 -7.22 5.64 23.48
CA SER A 488 -7.77 4.79 24.55
C SER A 488 -8.79 3.79 24.01
N GLY A 489 -8.94 2.65 24.68
CA GLY A 489 -9.85 1.57 24.24
C GLY A 489 -11.32 1.98 24.11
N ASP A 490 -11.73 3.01 24.86
CA ASP A 490 -13.06 3.62 24.81
C ASP A 490 -13.22 4.71 23.73
N GLY A 491 -12.13 5.08 23.01
CA GLY A 491 -12.14 6.14 22.01
C GLY A 491 -12.25 7.57 22.57
N GLN A 492 -12.29 7.74 23.88
CA GLN A 492 -12.56 9.03 24.55
C GLN A 492 -11.31 9.88 24.76
N LYS A 493 -10.12 9.27 24.78
CA LYS A 493 -8.85 9.95 25.00
C LYS A 493 -7.84 9.62 23.92
N ILE A 494 -7.11 10.64 23.53
CA ILE A 494 -5.96 10.51 22.61
C ILE A 494 -4.73 11.00 23.35
N VAL A 495 -3.64 10.26 23.27
CA VAL A 495 -2.32 10.71 23.75
C VAL A 495 -1.42 10.97 22.56
N THR A 496 -0.65 12.04 22.66
CA THR A 496 0.41 12.37 21.71
C THR A 496 1.70 12.64 22.46
N VAL A 497 2.81 12.12 21.93
CA VAL A 497 4.14 12.35 22.48
C VAL A 497 5.05 12.97 21.41
N SER A 498 5.98 13.81 21.86
CA SER A 498 6.77 14.64 20.96
C SER A 498 8.24 14.74 21.39
N HIS A 499 9.06 15.23 20.46
CA HIS A 499 10.44 15.62 20.73
C HIS A 499 10.56 16.83 21.67
N ASP A 500 9.48 17.58 21.94
CA ASP A 500 9.43 18.62 22.96
C ASP A 500 9.45 18.06 24.40
N ARG A 501 9.53 16.73 24.53
CA ARG A 501 9.58 15.96 25.79
C ARG A 501 8.26 15.97 26.57
N THR A 502 7.19 16.47 25.97
CA THR A 502 5.87 16.52 26.60
C THR A 502 4.96 15.36 26.13
N ILE A 503 4.12 14.94 27.06
CA ILE A 503 2.98 14.08 26.86
C ILE A 503 1.76 14.99 26.84
N LYS A 504 0.93 14.91 25.81
CA LYS A 504 -0.32 15.66 25.76
C LYS A 504 -1.49 14.71 25.64
N ILE A 505 -2.49 14.93 26.49
CA ILE A 505 -3.72 14.18 26.51
C ILE A 505 -4.84 15.07 26.00
N TRP A 506 -5.60 14.52 25.10
CA TRP A 506 -6.73 15.16 24.46
C TRP A 506 -7.99 14.39 24.81
N SER A 507 -9.03 15.06 25.28
CA SER A 507 -10.31 14.47 25.64
C SER A 507 -11.48 15.23 25.03
N CYS A 508 -12.63 14.58 24.92
CA CYS A 508 -13.85 15.24 24.50
C CYS A 508 -14.41 16.11 25.62
N ARG A 509 -14.88 17.30 25.30
CA ARG A 509 -15.45 18.26 26.29
C ARG A 509 -16.61 17.70 27.10
N SER A 510 -17.40 16.80 26.54
CA SER A 510 -18.55 16.19 27.22
C SER A 510 -18.17 15.35 28.45
N SER A 511 -16.99 14.70 28.42
CA SER A 511 -16.49 13.87 29.52
C SER A 511 -15.93 14.68 30.70
N THR A 512 -15.57 15.94 30.50
CA THR A 512 -15.04 16.81 31.57
C THR A 512 -16.11 17.50 32.40
N GLN A 513 -17.33 17.66 31.89
CA GLN A 513 -18.43 18.27 32.63
C GLN A 513 -19.11 17.30 33.60
N ASP A 514 -19.21 16.00 33.25
CA ASP A 514 -19.82 15.01 34.12
C ASP A 514 -18.97 14.70 35.37
N ASN A 515 -17.63 14.70 35.23
CA ASN A 515 -16.71 14.51 36.36
C ASN A 515 -16.62 15.72 37.30
N ALA A 516 -17.02 16.92 36.88
CA ALA A 516 -17.05 18.11 37.73
C ALA A 516 -18.34 18.20 38.54
N MET A 517 -19.43 17.54 38.12
CA MET A 517 -20.71 17.48 38.85
C MET A 517 -20.76 16.37 39.90
N GLU A 518 -19.86 15.39 39.89
CA GLU A 518 -19.79 14.35 40.93
C GLU A 518 -18.89 14.74 42.12
N LEU A 519 -18.27 15.92 42.10
CA LEU A 519 -17.34 16.40 43.16
C LEU A 519 -17.92 17.60 43.96
N ASP A 520 -19.12 18.05 43.70
CA ASP A 520 -19.92 18.98 44.50
C ASP A 520 -21.08 18.24 45.16
#